data_1ece3621bd351c9e418a36587dec9cf6
#
_entry.id   1ece3621bd351c9e418a36587dec9cf6
#
_cell.length_a   1.000
_cell.length_b   1.000
_cell.length_c   1.000
_cell.angle_alpha   90.00
_cell.angle_beta   90.00
_cell.angle_gamma   90.00
#
_symmetry.space_group_name_H-M   'P 1'
#
loop_
_entity.id
_entity.type
_entity.pdbx_description
1 polymer ?
#
loop_
_entity_poly.entity_id
_entity_poly.type
_entity_poly.pdbx_seq_one_letter_code
_entity_poly.pdbx_strand_id
1 'polypeptide(L)'
;SARMPEYADAYSYAQLANEARLSRGKDPIYSDVAMELIRTGMDQDLYPNVNWRDVILKDHVWQNQHFLSVAGGGTAARYYMSLSIQNKDAVFKQDKSANKYDTNVSYHKYSFLANMDVNLTKTTNLGLKLNQVIVNQNAPGFGDNNDALWQAQANLTPLTTPVKYSDGSLATYGANAD
;
A
#
# COMPACT_ATOMS: atom_id res chain seq x y z
N SER A 1 13.56 -9.52 1.29
CA SER A 1 12.93 -8.31 1.83
C SER A 1 13.47 -7.11 1.06
N ALA A 2 12.62 -6.37 0.39
CA ALA A 2 13.02 -5.10 -0.21
C ALA A 2 13.34 -4.13 0.94
N ARG A 3 14.57 -3.66 1.00
CA ARG A 3 14.95 -2.61 1.94
C ARG A 3 14.39 -1.29 1.41
N MET A 4 13.48 -0.71 2.15
CA MET A 4 12.97 0.62 1.81
C MET A 4 14.04 1.66 2.09
N PRO A 5 14.18 2.71 1.26
CA PRO A 5 15.10 3.81 1.53
C PRO A 5 14.70 4.55 2.81
N GLU A 6 15.70 5.07 3.51
CA GLU A 6 15.47 6.00 4.61
C GLU A 6 15.26 7.40 4.02
N TYR A 7 14.23 8.09 4.50
CA TYR A 7 13.97 9.48 4.11
C TYR A 7 14.72 10.43 5.04
N ALA A 8 15.16 11.55 4.47
CA ALA A 8 15.76 12.63 5.24
C ALA A 8 14.74 13.23 6.23
N ASP A 9 15.19 13.57 7.42
CA ASP A 9 14.41 14.38 8.36
C ASP A 9 14.26 15.83 7.87
N ALA A 10 13.43 16.62 8.56
CA ALA A 10 13.14 18.00 8.18
C ALA A 10 14.39 18.89 8.10
N TYR A 11 15.31 18.72 9.05
CA TYR A 11 16.55 19.54 9.06
C TYR A 11 17.48 19.18 7.91
N SER A 12 17.75 17.90 7.72
CA SER A 12 18.57 17.41 6.61
C SER A 12 17.97 17.79 5.25
N TYR A 13 16.65 17.68 5.12
CA TYR A 13 15.94 18.09 3.91
C TYR A 13 16.10 19.60 3.63
N ALA A 14 15.88 20.44 4.65
CA ALA A 14 16.01 21.90 4.52
C ALA A 14 17.43 22.32 4.17
N GLN A 15 18.43 21.66 4.76
CA GLN A 15 19.84 21.89 4.47
C GLN A 15 20.18 21.57 3.01
N LEU A 16 19.78 20.39 2.53
CA LEU A 16 19.99 19.99 1.13
C LEU A 16 19.23 20.89 0.14
N ALA A 17 18.03 21.32 0.50
CA ALA A 17 17.25 22.25 -0.31
C ALA A 17 17.93 23.62 -0.44
N ASN A 18 18.48 24.16 0.65
CA ASN A 18 19.26 25.40 0.64
C ASN A 18 20.55 25.25 -0.19
N GLU A 19 21.29 24.16 0.00
CA GLU A 19 22.48 23.85 -0.82
C GLU A 19 22.17 23.79 -2.32
N ALA A 20 21.09 23.11 -2.69
CA ALA A 20 20.65 23.00 -4.08
C ALA A 20 20.26 24.35 -4.70
N ARG A 21 19.79 25.28 -3.91
CA ARG A 21 19.49 26.66 -4.36
C ARG A 21 20.76 27.46 -4.51
N LEU A 22 21.62 27.46 -3.50
CA LEU A 22 22.89 28.21 -3.51
C LEU A 22 23.81 27.76 -4.64
N SER A 23 23.88 26.46 -4.94
CA SER A 23 24.68 25.92 -6.04
C SER A 23 24.23 26.44 -7.44
N ARG A 24 22.98 26.92 -7.52
CA ARG A 24 22.40 27.54 -8.73
C ARG A 24 22.42 29.06 -8.69
N GLY A 25 23.12 29.66 -7.73
CA GLY A 25 23.19 31.11 -7.55
C GLY A 25 21.86 31.75 -7.13
N LYS A 26 20.99 31.00 -6.44
CA LYS A 26 19.70 31.48 -5.92
C LYS A 26 19.75 31.57 -4.40
N ASP A 27 18.93 32.46 -3.84
CA ASP A 27 18.80 32.58 -2.39
C ASP A 27 18.28 31.28 -1.75
N PRO A 28 18.67 31.00 -0.50
CA PRO A 28 18.17 29.85 0.24
C PRO A 28 16.65 29.93 0.43
N ILE A 29 16.00 28.77 0.50
CA ILE A 29 14.55 28.66 0.75
C ILE A 29 14.26 28.96 2.22
N TYR A 30 15.07 28.39 3.10
CA TYR A 30 14.92 28.50 4.55
C TYR A 30 15.98 29.47 5.09
N SER A 31 15.54 30.54 5.77
CA SER A 31 16.42 31.48 6.45
C SER A 31 17.11 30.84 7.65
N ASP A 32 18.15 31.46 8.19
CA ASP A 32 18.86 30.97 9.37
C ASP A 32 17.91 30.78 10.57
N VAL A 33 16.93 31.67 10.73
CA VAL A 33 15.92 31.60 11.78
C VAL A 33 15.02 30.38 11.54
N ALA A 34 14.56 30.16 10.30
CA ALA A 34 13.77 28.99 9.95
C ALA A 34 14.55 27.69 10.17
N MET A 35 15.83 27.66 9.81
CA MET A 35 16.71 26.52 10.04
C MET A 35 16.85 26.19 11.53
N GLU A 36 16.93 27.19 12.39
CA GLU A 36 17.02 26.98 13.84
C GLU A 36 15.68 26.48 14.41
N LEU A 37 14.53 27.00 13.95
CA LEU A 37 13.20 26.49 14.35
C LEU A 37 13.00 25.04 13.92
N ILE A 38 13.41 24.69 12.69
CA ILE A 38 13.37 23.31 12.20
C ILE A 38 14.26 22.39 13.04
N ARG A 39 15.49 22.83 13.34
CA ARG A 39 16.46 22.05 14.12
C ARG A 39 15.99 21.78 15.55
N THR A 40 15.37 22.77 16.18
CA THR A 40 14.89 22.68 17.56
C THR A 40 13.50 22.06 17.69
N GLY A 41 12.72 22.01 16.59
CA GLY A 41 11.34 21.52 16.61
C GLY A 41 10.40 22.38 17.45
N MET A 42 10.69 23.66 17.63
CA MET A 42 9.91 24.57 18.51
C MET A 42 8.51 24.85 17.96
N ASP A 43 8.33 24.84 16.66
CA ASP A 43 7.04 25.07 16.00
C ASP A 43 6.79 23.96 14.96
N GLN A 44 6.12 22.90 15.40
CA GLN A 44 5.81 21.77 14.54
C GLN A 44 4.57 21.97 13.67
N ASP A 45 3.79 22.99 13.92
CA ASP A 45 2.67 23.35 13.06
C ASP A 45 3.16 24.10 11.82
N LEU A 46 4.17 24.97 11.97
CA LEU A 46 4.76 25.72 10.87
C LEU A 46 5.90 24.95 10.18
N TYR A 47 6.73 24.28 10.96
CA TYR A 47 7.86 23.48 10.48
C TYR A 47 7.77 22.03 11.01
N PRO A 48 6.89 21.21 10.41
CA PRO A 48 6.72 19.83 10.82
C PRO A 48 7.96 18.99 10.49
N ASN A 49 8.10 17.88 11.18
CA ASN A 49 9.09 16.84 10.86
C ASN A 49 8.38 15.51 10.69
N VAL A 50 7.74 15.32 9.54
CA VAL A 50 6.89 14.16 9.28
C VAL A 50 7.62 13.15 8.40
N ASN A 51 7.78 11.95 8.90
CA ASN A 51 8.14 10.81 8.05
C ASN A 51 6.86 10.21 7.43
N TRP A 52 6.52 10.67 6.25
CA TRP A 52 5.30 10.26 5.54
C TRP A 52 5.23 8.76 5.26
N ARG A 53 6.37 8.11 5.10
CA ARG A 53 6.43 6.66 4.98
C ARG A 53 5.86 5.99 6.23
N ASP A 54 6.33 6.40 7.41
CA ASP A 54 5.90 5.81 8.68
C ASP A 54 4.44 6.17 9.03
N VAL A 55 3.95 7.29 8.51
CA VAL A 55 2.54 7.68 8.67
C VAL A 55 1.64 6.82 7.78
N ILE A 56 2.04 6.59 6.52
CA ILE A 56 1.17 5.97 5.51
C ILE A 56 1.35 4.46 5.44
N LEU A 57 2.58 3.95 5.60
CA LEU A 57 2.90 2.54 5.38
C LEU A 57 2.98 1.75 6.68
N LYS A 58 2.55 0.51 6.63
CA LYS A 58 2.75 -0.47 7.69
C LYS A 58 4.18 -1.00 7.65
N ASP A 59 4.77 -1.28 8.80
CA ASP A 59 6.11 -1.88 8.89
C ASP A 59 6.12 -3.32 8.38
N HIS A 60 5.01 -4.03 8.58
CA HIS A 60 4.85 -5.42 8.18
C HIS A 60 3.50 -5.64 7.53
N VAL A 61 3.49 -6.43 6.48
CA VAL A 61 2.31 -6.84 5.74
C VAL A 61 2.29 -8.35 5.64
N TRP A 62 1.16 -8.96 5.99
CA TRP A 62 0.98 -10.38 5.90
C TRP A 62 0.36 -10.77 4.56
N GLN A 63 0.99 -11.74 3.92
CA GLN A 63 0.41 -12.47 2.79
C GLN A 63 0.43 -13.94 3.12
N ASN A 64 -0.68 -14.60 2.93
CA ASN A 64 -0.74 -16.04 3.05
C ASN A 64 -1.38 -16.67 1.82
N GLN A 65 -0.89 -17.84 1.48
CA GLN A 65 -1.43 -18.67 0.41
C GLN A 65 -1.46 -20.11 0.87
N HIS A 66 -2.64 -20.71 0.79
CA HIS A 66 -2.85 -22.12 1.07
C HIS A 66 -3.22 -22.81 -0.24
N PHE A 67 -2.63 -23.96 -0.47
CA PHE A 67 -2.91 -24.79 -1.63
C PHE A 67 -3.09 -26.23 -1.16
N LEU A 68 -4.20 -26.83 -1.59
CA LEU A 68 -4.49 -28.23 -1.38
C LEU A 68 -4.83 -28.86 -2.71
N SER A 69 -4.29 -30.01 -3.00
CA SER A 69 -4.68 -30.78 -4.18
C SER A 69 -4.81 -32.25 -3.86
N VAL A 70 -5.68 -32.90 -4.58
CA VAL A 70 -5.86 -34.33 -4.55
C VAL A 70 -5.97 -34.85 -5.98
N ALA A 71 -5.28 -35.94 -6.27
CA ALA A 71 -5.34 -36.62 -7.54
C ALA A 71 -5.47 -38.12 -7.28
N GLY A 72 -6.21 -38.78 -8.12
CA GLY A 72 -6.38 -40.24 -8.02
C GLY A 72 -7.05 -40.82 -9.22
N GLY A 73 -7.19 -42.12 -9.20
CA GLY A 73 -7.91 -42.83 -10.23
C GLY A 73 -7.24 -44.13 -10.67
N GLY A 74 -7.83 -44.74 -11.66
CA GLY A 74 -7.38 -45.98 -12.26
C GLY A 74 -7.73 -46.03 -13.75
N THR A 75 -7.93 -47.22 -14.27
CA THR A 75 -8.26 -47.44 -15.71
C THR A 75 -9.68 -46.95 -16.04
N ALA A 76 -10.63 -46.99 -15.08
CA ALA A 76 -12.01 -46.58 -15.31
C ALA A 76 -12.25 -45.06 -15.15
N ALA A 77 -11.55 -44.43 -14.22
CA ALA A 77 -11.70 -42.99 -13.97
C ALA A 77 -10.40 -42.41 -13.42
N ARG A 78 -10.17 -41.11 -13.70
CA ARG A 78 -9.10 -40.31 -13.15
C ARG A 78 -9.65 -38.97 -12.73
N TYR A 79 -9.14 -38.44 -11.63
CA TYR A 79 -9.55 -37.12 -11.15
C TYR A 79 -8.36 -36.34 -10.60
N TYR A 80 -8.49 -35.04 -10.70
CA TYR A 80 -7.63 -34.07 -10.05
C TYR A 80 -8.49 -32.92 -9.54
N MET A 81 -8.34 -32.58 -8.27
CA MET A 81 -9.00 -31.44 -7.65
C MET A 81 -7.98 -30.59 -6.93
N SER A 82 -8.14 -29.28 -6.97
CA SER A 82 -7.33 -28.38 -6.18
C SER A 82 -8.13 -27.19 -5.65
N LEU A 83 -7.75 -26.74 -4.45
CA LEU A 83 -8.27 -25.55 -3.79
C LEU A 83 -7.08 -24.65 -3.46
N SER A 84 -7.17 -23.38 -3.83
CA SER A 84 -6.21 -22.36 -3.46
C SER A 84 -6.92 -21.18 -2.81
N ILE A 85 -6.38 -20.73 -1.66
CA ILE A 85 -6.84 -19.56 -0.93
C ILE A 85 -5.65 -18.63 -0.82
N GLN A 86 -5.81 -17.40 -1.29
CA GLN A 86 -4.79 -16.36 -1.21
C GLN A 86 -5.38 -15.12 -0.54
N ASN A 87 -4.73 -14.67 0.54
CA ASN A 87 -5.07 -13.45 1.24
C ASN A 87 -3.85 -12.51 1.19
N LYS A 88 -4.10 -11.27 0.83
CA LYS A 88 -3.10 -10.20 0.83
C LYS A 88 -3.67 -8.98 1.53
N ASP A 89 -2.97 -8.52 2.57
CA ASP A 89 -3.30 -7.27 3.23
C ASP A 89 -2.63 -6.10 2.52
N ALA A 90 -3.21 -4.92 2.69
CA ALA A 90 -2.62 -3.69 2.20
C ALA A 90 -1.39 -3.26 2.98
N VAL A 91 -0.51 -2.59 2.27
CA VAL A 91 0.68 -1.94 2.83
C VAL A 91 0.37 -0.64 3.57
N PHE A 92 -0.83 -0.07 3.36
CA PHE A 92 -1.21 1.22 3.92
C PHE A 92 -1.78 1.09 5.33
N LYS A 93 -1.44 2.04 6.20
CA LYS A 93 -2.09 2.22 7.50
C LYS A 93 -3.49 2.80 7.28
N GLN A 94 -4.42 2.43 8.15
CA GLN A 94 -5.80 2.89 8.12
C GLN A 94 -6.08 3.69 9.38
N ASP A 95 -6.60 4.91 9.22
CA ASP A 95 -7.18 5.65 10.34
C ASP A 95 -8.67 5.28 10.47
N LYS A 96 -8.96 4.38 11.41
CA LYS A 96 -10.33 3.93 11.69
C LYS A 96 -11.17 4.97 12.42
N SER A 97 -10.54 6.02 12.96
CA SER A 97 -11.25 7.09 13.67
C SER A 97 -11.92 8.07 12.72
N ALA A 98 -11.38 8.22 11.52
CA ALA A 98 -11.86 9.18 10.52
C ALA A 98 -13.04 8.66 9.68
N ASN A 99 -13.22 7.33 9.56
CA ASN A 99 -14.21 6.76 8.65
C ASN A 99 -15.03 5.66 9.31
N LYS A 100 -16.34 5.67 9.04
CA LYS A 100 -17.28 4.62 9.49
C LYS A 100 -17.24 3.36 8.63
N TYR A 101 -16.59 3.40 7.48
CA TYR A 101 -16.45 2.28 6.54
C TYR A 101 -15.02 1.80 6.46
N ASP A 102 -14.83 0.56 6.03
CA ASP A 102 -13.49 -0.02 5.88
C ASP A 102 -12.80 0.55 4.65
N THR A 103 -11.79 1.39 4.87
CA THR A 103 -10.93 1.96 3.83
C THR A 103 -9.71 1.10 3.52
N ASN A 104 -9.61 -0.06 4.16
CA ASN A 104 -8.46 -0.93 3.99
C ASN A 104 -8.45 -1.56 2.59
N VAL A 105 -7.29 -1.55 1.96
CA VAL A 105 -7.08 -2.32 0.74
C VAL A 105 -6.91 -3.79 1.13
N SER A 106 -7.73 -4.67 0.60
CA SER A 106 -7.64 -6.09 0.84
C SER A 106 -7.88 -6.88 -0.44
N TYR A 107 -7.23 -8.03 -0.53
CA TYR A 107 -7.38 -8.93 -1.66
C TYR A 107 -7.51 -10.36 -1.16
N HIS A 108 -8.66 -10.98 -1.46
CA HIS A 108 -8.96 -12.37 -1.15
C HIS A 108 -9.30 -13.10 -2.45
N LYS A 109 -8.55 -14.13 -2.75
CA LYS A 109 -8.78 -14.96 -3.95
C LYS A 109 -8.99 -16.42 -3.52
N TYR A 110 -10.07 -16.97 -4.00
CA TYR A 110 -10.41 -18.38 -3.85
C TYR A 110 -10.41 -19.00 -5.24
N SER A 111 -9.68 -20.08 -5.44
CA SER A 111 -9.63 -20.79 -6.71
C SER A 111 -9.92 -22.25 -6.49
N PHE A 112 -10.88 -22.78 -7.21
CA PHE A 112 -11.22 -24.18 -7.22
C PHE A 112 -11.10 -24.75 -8.63
N LEU A 113 -10.40 -25.87 -8.77
CA LEU A 113 -10.24 -26.60 -10.01
C LEU A 113 -10.64 -28.05 -9.77
N ALA A 114 -11.46 -28.60 -10.65
CA ALA A 114 -11.78 -30.03 -10.67
C ALA A 114 -11.76 -30.54 -12.09
N ASN A 115 -10.96 -31.56 -12.34
CA ASN A 115 -10.92 -32.29 -13.58
C ASN A 115 -11.26 -33.76 -13.29
N MET A 116 -12.12 -34.35 -14.10
CA MET A 116 -12.47 -35.75 -14.01
C MET A 116 -12.63 -36.32 -15.41
N ASP A 117 -11.97 -37.41 -15.67
CA ASP A 117 -12.08 -38.20 -16.90
C ASP A 117 -12.58 -39.59 -16.54
N VAL A 118 -13.66 -40.03 -17.17
CA VAL A 118 -14.30 -41.33 -16.92
C VAL A 118 -14.43 -42.07 -18.24
N ASN A 119 -13.94 -43.27 -18.29
CA ASN A 119 -14.15 -44.24 -19.40
C ASN A 119 -15.48 -44.95 -19.18
N LEU A 120 -16.55 -44.44 -19.80
CA LEU A 120 -17.90 -45.04 -19.67
C LEU A 120 -18.01 -46.39 -20.36
N THR A 121 -17.37 -46.49 -21.52
CA THR A 121 -17.25 -47.76 -22.31
C THR A 121 -15.85 -47.78 -22.94
N LYS A 122 -15.55 -48.86 -23.67
CA LYS A 122 -14.28 -48.98 -24.45
C LYS A 122 -14.13 -47.87 -25.52
N THR A 123 -15.25 -47.28 -25.93
CA THR A 123 -15.28 -46.30 -27.04
C THR A 123 -15.82 -44.94 -26.60
N THR A 124 -16.26 -44.81 -25.33
CA THR A 124 -16.89 -43.56 -24.84
C THR A 124 -16.20 -43.08 -23.58
N ASN A 125 -15.67 -41.86 -23.65
CA ASN A 125 -15.04 -41.16 -22.51
C ASN A 125 -15.85 -39.92 -22.17
N LEU A 126 -16.01 -39.67 -20.89
CA LEU A 126 -16.63 -38.45 -20.34
C LEU A 126 -15.56 -37.63 -19.61
N GLY A 127 -15.35 -36.41 -20.07
CA GLY A 127 -14.48 -35.42 -19.40
C GLY A 127 -15.30 -34.32 -18.76
N LEU A 128 -15.07 -34.06 -17.48
CA LEU A 128 -15.61 -32.90 -16.77
C LEU A 128 -14.46 -32.02 -16.33
N LYS A 129 -14.58 -30.72 -16.65
CA LYS A 129 -13.61 -29.70 -16.20
C LYS A 129 -14.38 -28.53 -15.58
N LEU A 130 -14.08 -28.24 -14.32
CA LEU A 130 -14.62 -27.11 -13.60
C LEU A 130 -13.48 -26.26 -13.11
N ASN A 131 -13.55 -24.97 -13.41
CA ASN A 131 -12.62 -23.97 -12.90
C ASN A 131 -13.42 -22.78 -12.39
N GLN A 132 -13.30 -22.48 -11.10
CA GLN A 132 -13.96 -21.35 -10.46
C GLN A 132 -12.94 -20.49 -9.74
N VAL A 133 -13.01 -19.19 -9.96
CA VAL A 133 -12.21 -18.19 -9.27
C VAL A 133 -13.14 -17.11 -8.72
N ILE A 134 -13.04 -16.87 -7.43
CA ILE A 134 -13.75 -15.80 -6.73
C ILE A 134 -12.67 -14.83 -6.21
N VAL A 135 -12.81 -13.56 -6.55
CA VAL A 135 -11.92 -12.49 -6.08
C VAL A 135 -12.78 -11.45 -5.37
N ASN A 136 -12.45 -11.21 -4.11
CA ASN A 136 -12.98 -10.10 -3.33
C ASN A 136 -11.84 -9.11 -3.12
N GLN A 137 -11.99 -7.93 -3.69
CA GLN A 137 -11.01 -6.85 -3.57
C GLN A 137 -11.69 -5.61 -3.03
N ASN A 138 -11.10 -5.01 -2.01
CA ASN A 138 -11.42 -3.66 -1.58
C ASN A 138 -10.25 -2.75 -1.97
N ALA A 139 -10.55 -1.61 -2.58
CA ALA A 139 -9.57 -0.64 -3.04
C ALA A 139 -10.04 0.78 -2.70
N PRO A 140 -9.12 1.74 -2.48
CA PRO A 140 -9.50 3.12 -2.25
C PRO A 140 -10.21 3.70 -3.49
N GLY A 141 -11.15 4.62 -3.26
CA GLY A 141 -12.01 5.19 -4.31
C GLY A 141 -11.35 6.14 -5.31
N PHE A 142 -10.02 6.15 -5.39
CA PHE A 142 -9.25 6.94 -6.38
C PHE A 142 -9.16 6.27 -7.77
N GLY A 143 -10.10 5.41 -8.11
CA GLY A 143 -10.05 4.61 -9.35
C GLY A 143 -9.09 3.43 -9.25
N ASP A 144 -8.76 2.82 -10.37
CA ASP A 144 -7.89 1.63 -10.44
C ASP A 144 -6.42 1.92 -10.04
N ASN A 145 -6.10 3.13 -9.62
CA ASN A 145 -4.74 3.62 -9.48
C ASN A 145 -4.34 3.79 -8.01
N ASN A 146 -3.82 2.73 -7.38
CA ASN A 146 -3.05 2.85 -6.13
C ASN A 146 -1.82 3.76 -6.28
N ASP A 147 -1.46 4.13 -7.50
CA ASP A 147 -0.32 5.00 -7.81
C ASP A 147 -0.47 6.38 -7.18
N ALA A 148 -1.69 6.90 -7.03
CA ALA A 148 -1.92 8.20 -6.39
C ALA A 148 -1.44 8.23 -4.93
N LEU A 149 -1.65 7.16 -4.17
CA LEU A 149 -1.17 7.05 -2.79
C LEU A 149 0.36 6.92 -2.74
N TRP A 150 0.96 6.16 -3.67
CA TRP A 150 2.41 6.04 -3.79
C TRP A 150 3.07 7.35 -4.22
N GLN A 151 2.47 8.07 -5.17
CA GLN A 151 2.94 9.38 -5.60
C GLN A 151 2.81 10.41 -4.48
N ALA A 152 1.69 10.44 -3.77
CA ALA A 152 1.51 11.34 -2.63
C ALA A 152 2.60 11.10 -1.58
N GLN A 153 2.84 9.83 -1.20
CA GLN A 153 3.89 9.49 -0.23
C GLN A 153 5.29 9.88 -0.72
N ALA A 154 5.58 9.72 -2.01
CA ALA A 154 6.90 10.03 -2.59
C ALA A 154 7.13 11.54 -2.78
N ASN A 155 6.07 12.31 -3.00
CA ASN A 155 6.14 13.76 -3.28
C ASN A 155 6.05 14.63 -2.02
N LEU A 156 5.52 14.09 -0.92
CA LEU A 156 5.45 14.83 0.34
C LEU A 156 6.81 14.91 1.00
N THR A 157 7.25 16.14 1.28
CA THR A 157 8.48 16.39 2.04
C THR A 157 8.19 16.39 3.54
N PRO A 158 9.20 16.20 4.41
CA PRO A 158 8.97 16.23 5.87
C PRO A 158 8.44 17.57 6.37
N LEU A 159 8.63 18.64 5.60
CA LEU A 159 8.21 20.02 5.92
C LEU A 159 6.92 20.46 5.21
N THR A 160 6.25 19.57 4.46
CA THR A 160 5.09 19.98 3.63
C THR A 160 3.91 20.38 4.50
N THR A 161 3.52 19.55 5.48
CA THR A 161 2.41 19.78 6.39
C THR A 161 2.51 18.83 7.58
N PRO A 162 2.03 19.18 8.77
CA PRO A 162 1.89 18.22 9.86
C PRO A 162 0.78 17.19 9.54
N VAL A 163 0.77 16.06 10.23
CA VAL A 163 -0.35 15.10 10.14
C VAL A 163 -1.60 15.67 10.81
N LYS A 164 -1.39 16.31 11.96
CA LYS A 164 -2.40 17.03 12.72
C LYS A 164 -1.76 18.28 13.30
N TYR A 165 -2.51 19.35 13.35
CA TYR A 165 -2.10 20.57 14.05
C TYR A 165 -2.18 20.38 15.57
N SER A 166 -1.55 21.28 16.32
CA SER A 166 -1.52 21.26 17.78
C SER A 166 -2.92 21.35 18.42
N ASP A 167 -3.90 21.92 17.71
CA ASP A 167 -5.31 21.98 18.10
C ASP A 167 -6.09 20.67 17.82
N GLY A 168 -5.44 19.67 17.23
CA GLY A 168 -6.01 18.37 16.87
C GLY A 168 -6.74 18.34 15.52
N SER A 169 -6.81 19.45 14.80
CA SER A 169 -7.38 19.48 13.45
C SER A 169 -6.50 18.74 12.45
N LEU A 170 -7.11 18.13 11.43
CA LEU A 170 -6.38 17.48 10.36
C LEU A 170 -5.78 18.53 9.42
N ALA A 171 -4.50 18.37 9.11
CA ALA A 171 -3.89 19.21 8.10
C ALA A 171 -4.39 18.80 6.70
N THR A 172 -4.78 19.79 5.92
CA THR A 172 -5.20 19.62 4.52
C THR A 172 -4.16 20.25 3.61
N TYR A 173 -3.57 19.44 2.71
CA TYR A 173 -2.66 19.95 1.70
C TYR A 173 -3.45 20.43 0.48
N GLY A 174 -3.28 21.69 0.12
CA GLY A 174 -3.87 22.26 -1.09
C GLY A 174 -5.38 22.46 -1.04
N ALA A 175 -6.01 22.38 0.11
CA ALA A 175 -7.38 22.86 0.27
C ALA A 175 -7.34 24.38 0.39
N ASN A 176 -7.47 25.03 -0.79
CA ASN A 176 -7.87 26.40 -0.97
C ASN A 176 -7.32 27.42 0.05
N ALA A 177 -6.17 27.96 -0.27
CA ALA A 177 -5.93 29.36 0.03
C ALA A 177 -6.87 30.17 -0.91
N ASP A 178 -8.14 30.32 -0.53
CA ASP A 178 -9.02 31.39 -0.99
C ASP A 178 -9.03 32.49 0.06
#